data_e8ceadd9780183643e502d968973e0c3
#
_entry.id   e8ceadd9780183643e502d968973e0c3
#
_cell.length_a   1.000
_cell.length_b   1.000
_cell.length_c   1.000
_cell.angle_alpha   90.00
_cell.angle_beta   90.00
_cell.angle_gamma   90.00
#
_symmetry.space_group_name_H-M   'P 1'
#
loop_
_entity.id
_entity.type
_entity.pdbx_description
1 polymer ?
#
loop_
_entity_poly.entity_id
_entity_poly.type
_entity_poly.pdbx_seq_one_letter_code
_entity_poly.pdbx_strand_id
1 'polypeptide(L)'
;VQYIIPFSIWPYVAGFIVLISSSTLATIGLINGLVQLALFIAVVCIPVWRTGRMSYVDIGWPLGVLLIGVLTLTLLQDGYWLRTLIVSLVYLLIGGRMGLGALHGLRKGWLDTELPRYQYQRIHWQNIGITNTRLRAQIEVLSQGVFNASFIALPAFIMAMNPSPSISYFEILGLCLWLAAFCLETL
;
A
#
# COMPACT_ATOMS: atom_id res chain seq x y z
N VAL A 1 -3.66 19.67 17.26
CA VAL A 1 -4.08 19.26 15.91
C VAL A 1 -3.16 19.85 14.83
N GLN A 2 -2.67 21.08 15.00
CA GLN A 2 -1.79 21.75 14.02
C GLN A 2 -0.40 21.10 13.84
N TYR A 3 0.06 20.27 14.78
CA TYR A 3 1.40 19.66 14.77
C TYR A 3 1.46 18.25 14.16
N ILE A 4 0.32 17.63 13.83
CA ILE A 4 0.28 16.27 13.27
C ILE A 4 0.53 16.27 11.76
N ILE A 5 0.14 17.33 11.04
CA ILE A 5 0.29 17.43 9.59
C ILE A 5 1.75 17.30 9.11
N PRO A 6 2.75 17.98 9.72
CA PRO A 6 4.14 17.83 9.29
C PRO A 6 4.68 16.41 9.43
N PHE A 7 4.31 15.70 10.50
CA PHE A 7 4.76 14.32 10.71
C PHE A 7 4.16 13.32 9.71
N SER A 8 2.96 13.56 9.20
CA SER A 8 2.33 12.68 8.21
C SER A 8 2.95 12.75 6.82
N ILE A 9 3.70 13.81 6.50
CA ILE A 9 4.36 14.00 5.19
C ILE A 9 5.74 13.30 5.15
N TRP A 10 6.42 13.16 6.26
CA TRP A 10 7.79 12.64 6.32
C TRP A 10 7.96 11.23 5.74
N PRO A 11 7.07 10.26 5.95
CA PRO A 11 7.20 8.95 5.31
C PRO A 11 7.20 9.02 3.78
N TYR A 12 6.39 9.91 3.20
CA TYR A 12 6.36 10.11 1.75
C TYR A 12 7.66 10.72 1.25
N VAL A 13 8.13 11.79 1.91
CA VAL A 13 9.39 12.46 1.56
C VAL A 13 10.56 11.48 1.68
N ALA A 14 10.68 10.77 2.80
CA ALA A 14 11.72 9.77 3.00
C ALA A 14 11.63 8.67 1.93
N GLY A 15 10.43 8.18 1.64
CA GLY A 15 10.20 7.20 0.59
C GLY A 15 10.70 7.67 -0.77
N PHE A 16 10.35 8.86 -1.18
CA PHE A 16 10.80 9.43 -2.46
C PHE A 16 12.31 9.68 -2.50
N ILE A 17 12.92 10.20 -1.42
CA ILE A 17 14.39 10.41 -1.35
C ILE A 17 15.11 9.07 -1.55
N VAL A 18 14.66 7.99 -0.91
CA VAL A 18 15.28 6.67 -1.08
C VAL A 18 15.05 6.13 -2.48
N LEU A 19 13.86 6.27 -3.06
CA LEU A 19 13.58 5.81 -4.42
C LEU A 19 14.48 6.49 -5.47
N ILE A 20 14.85 7.75 -5.29
CA ILE A 20 15.73 8.44 -6.24
C ILE A 20 17.24 8.27 -5.93
N SER A 21 17.60 7.52 -4.88
CA SER A 21 18.99 7.33 -4.45
C SER A 21 19.83 6.50 -5.42
N SER A 22 19.19 5.69 -6.27
CA SER A 22 19.86 4.92 -7.34
C SER A 22 18.98 4.86 -8.60
N SER A 23 19.62 4.65 -9.76
CA SER A 23 18.90 4.55 -11.04
C SER A 23 17.92 3.36 -11.08
N THR A 24 18.31 2.22 -10.52
CA THR A 24 17.45 1.03 -10.44
C THR A 24 16.23 1.28 -9.56
N LEU A 25 16.44 1.86 -8.35
CA LEU A 25 15.32 2.22 -7.47
C LEU A 25 14.40 3.27 -8.11
N ALA A 26 14.97 4.25 -8.80
CA ALA A 26 14.16 5.26 -9.50
C ALA A 26 13.31 4.65 -10.60
N THR A 27 13.88 3.72 -11.37
CA THR A 27 13.16 3.05 -12.47
C THR A 27 12.02 2.18 -11.92
N ILE A 28 12.30 1.29 -10.95
CA ILE A 28 11.24 0.44 -10.37
C ILE A 28 10.22 1.28 -9.60
N GLY A 29 10.66 2.32 -8.91
CA GLY A 29 9.79 3.27 -8.22
C GLY A 29 8.85 4.00 -9.17
N LEU A 30 9.33 4.43 -10.35
CA LEU A 30 8.49 5.03 -11.39
C LEU A 30 7.47 4.03 -11.93
N ILE A 31 7.90 2.81 -12.27
CA ILE A 31 6.99 1.75 -12.75
C ILE A 31 5.92 1.46 -11.70
N ASN A 32 6.32 1.23 -10.45
CA ASN A 32 5.39 1.01 -9.36
C ASN A 32 4.45 2.21 -9.16
N GLY A 33 4.97 3.43 -9.20
CA GLY A 33 4.18 4.66 -9.10
C GLY A 33 3.09 4.74 -10.16
N LEU A 34 3.41 4.45 -11.42
CA LEU A 34 2.44 4.42 -12.53
C LEU A 34 1.39 3.31 -12.35
N VAL A 35 1.82 2.11 -11.93
CA VAL A 35 0.93 0.99 -11.64
C VAL A 35 -0.02 1.31 -10.48
N GLN A 36 0.48 1.87 -9.38
CA GLN A 36 -0.33 2.28 -8.24
C GLN A 36 -1.30 3.40 -8.62
N LEU A 37 -0.85 4.39 -9.40
CA LEU A 37 -1.71 5.46 -9.87
C LEU A 37 -2.86 4.92 -10.74
N ALA A 38 -2.56 4.05 -11.70
CA ALA A 38 -3.57 3.43 -12.56
C ALA A 38 -4.58 2.61 -11.75
N LEU A 39 -4.09 1.77 -10.82
CA LEU A 39 -4.93 0.98 -9.90
C LEU A 39 -5.84 1.89 -9.08
N PHE A 40 -5.27 2.90 -8.40
CA PHE A 40 -6.05 3.77 -7.51
C PHE A 40 -7.05 4.62 -8.28
N ILE A 41 -6.72 5.12 -9.46
CA ILE A 41 -7.70 5.84 -10.31
C ILE A 41 -8.86 4.92 -10.64
N ALA A 42 -8.59 3.71 -11.15
CA ALA A 42 -9.63 2.80 -11.65
C ALA A 42 -10.48 2.20 -10.53
N VAL A 43 -9.84 1.71 -9.45
CA VAL A 43 -10.50 0.89 -8.42
C VAL A 43 -10.97 1.74 -7.22
N VAL A 44 -10.35 2.90 -7.00
CA VAL A 44 -10.66 3.73 -5.83
C VAL A 44 -11.23 5.09 -6.23
N CYS A 45 -10.47 5.93 -6.93
CA CYS A 45 -10.85 7.33 -7.17
C CYS A 45 -12.14 7.45 -7.96
N ILE A 46 -12.31 6.70 -9.06
CA ILE A 46 -13.53 6.72 -9.87
C ILE A 46 -14.75 6.23 -9.06
N PRO A 47 -14.72 5.07 -8.38
CA PRO A 47 -15.83 4.66 -7.52
C PRO A 47 -16.13 5.64 -6.39
N VAL A 48 -15.10 6.16 -5.69
CA VAL A 48 -15.28 7.18 -4.64
C VAL A 48 -15.95 8.44 -5.19
N TRP A 49 -15.53 8.91 -6.37
CA TRP A 49 -16.17 10.08 -7.00
C TRP A 49 -17.64 9.86 -7.32
N ARG A 50 -17.98 8.67 -7.83
CA ARG A 50 -19.35 8.32 -8.25
C ARG A 50 -20.28 8.05 -7.07
N THR A 51 -19.79 7.30 -6.07
CA THR A 51 -20.64 6.84 -4.95
C THR A 51 -20.52 7.70 -3.71
N GLY A 52 -19.45 8.47 -3.60
CA GLY A 52 -19.09 9.21 -2.40
C GLY A 52 -18.48 8.34 -1.29
N ARG A 53 -18.31 7.03 -1.48
CA ARG A 53 -17.83 6.09 -0.44
C ARG A 53 -16.34 5.86 -0.52
N MET A 54 -15.62 6.11 0.57
CA MET A 54 -14.16 5.92 0.66
C MET A 54 -13.77 4.45 0.88
N SER A 55 -14.72 3.59 1.23
CA SER A 55 -14.50 2.16 1.52
C SER A 55 -13.85 1.38 0.36
N TYR A 56 -13.85 1.90 -0.86
CA TYR A 56 -13.13 1.31 -2.00
C TYR A 56 -11.60 1.29 -1.81
N VAL A 57 -11.05 2.09 -0.89
CA VAL A 57 -9.64 2.02 -0.48
C VAL A 57 -9.29 0.63 0.03
N ASP A 58 -10.21 -0.03 0.72
CA ASP A 58 -10.00 -1.37 1.28
C ASP A 58 -9.83 -2.46 0.21
N ILE A 59 -10.19 -2.15 -1.04
CA ILE A 59 -9.88 -2.98 -2.20
C ILE A 59 -8.57 -2.52 -2.84
N GLY A 60 -8.42 -1.21 -3.09
CA GLY A 60 -7.27 -0.67 -3.80
C GLY A 60 -5.95 -0.84 -3.05
N TRP A 61 -5.97 -0.62 -1.73
CA TRP A 61 -4.76 -0.68 -0.92
C TRP A 61 -4.11 -2.09 -0.92
N PRO A 62 -4.83 -3.19 -0.58
CA PRO A 62 -4.24 -4.52 -0.60
C PRO A 62 -3.91 -5.01 -2.01
N LEU A 63 -4.68 -4.66 -3.04
CA LEU A 63 -4.30 -4.96 -4.42
C LEU A 63 -3.02 -4.23 -4.82
N GLY A 64 -2.81 -3.00 -4.33
CA GLY A 64 -1.56 -2.28 -4.50
C GLY A 64 -0.38 -3.00 -3.84
N VAL A 65 -0.55 -3.51 -2.63
CA VAL A 65 0.47 -4.34 -1.93
C VAL A 65 0.78 -5.62 -2.72
N LEU A 66 -0.24 -6.30 -3.25
CA LEU A 66 -0.06 -7.48 -4.10
C LEU A 66 0.78 -7.14 -5.34
N LEU A 67 0.47 -6.02 -6.02
CA LEU A 67 1.21 -5.59 -7.21
C LEU A 67 2.67 -5.24 -6.90
N ILE A 68 2.99 -4.69 -5.73
CA ILE A 68 4.37 -4.50 -5.29
C ILE A 68 5.10 -5.86 -5.26
N GLY A 69 4.49 -6.91 -4.71
CA GLY A 69 5.05 -8.26 -4.71
C GLY A 69 5.29 -8.81 -6.11
N VAL A 70 4.33 -8.62 -7.03
CA VAL A 70 4.47 -9.02 -8.45
C VAL A 70 5.63 -8.28 -9.11
N LEU A 71 5.69 -6.95 -8.99
CA LEU A 71 6.75 -6.13 -9.58
C LEU A 71 8.13 -6.49 -9.02
N THR A 72 8.22 -6.71 -7.71
CA THR A 72 9.47 -7.15 -7.06
C THR A 72 9.95 -8.47 -7.66
N LEU A 73 9.06 -9.46 -7.79
CA LEU A 73 9.40 -10.78 -8.30
C LEU A 73 9.80 -10.75 -9.79
N THR A 74 9.17 -9.90 -10.58
CA THR A 74 9.35 -9.91 -12.05
C THR A 74 10.45 -8.97 -12.54
N LEU A 75 10.71 -7.87 -11.86
CA LEU A 75 11.60 -6.81 -12.33
C LEU A 75 12.93 -6.72 -11.56
N LEU A 76 13.02 -7.25 -10.34
CA LEU A 76 14.22 -7.20 -9.50
C LEU A 76 14.89 -8.57 -9.43
N GLN A 77 15.69 -8.90 -10.44
CA GLN A 77 16.37 -10.20 -10.53
C GLN A 77 17.90 -10.11 -10.27
N ASP A 78 18.42 -8.91 -10.07
CA ASP A 78 19.86 -8.67 -9.87
C ASP A 78 20.34 -9.02 -8.46
N GLY A 79 19.44 -9.19 -7.51
CA GLY A 79 19.73 -9.55 -6.13
C GLY A 79 19.81 -11.07 -5.89
N TYR A 80 19.96 -11.45 -4.63
CA TYR A 80 19.92 -12.87 -4.26
C TYR A 80 18.49 -13.41 -4.42
N TRP A 81 18.31 -14.33 -5.37
CA TRP A 81 17.00 -14.83 -5.82
C TRP A 81 16.08 -15.33 -4.69
N LEU A 82 16.65 -16.01 -3.67
CA LEU A 82 15.87 -16.53 -2.55
C LEU A 82 15.29 -15.38 -1.69
N ARG A 83 16.06 -14.31 -1.49
CA ARG A 83 15.58 -13.12 -0.78
C ARG A 83 14.48 -12.41 -1.57
N THR A 84 14.66 -12.25 -2.87
CA THR A 84 13.65 -11.69 -3.77
C THR A 84 12.36 -12.51 -3.72
N LEU A 85 12.48 -13.84 -3.77
CA LEU A 85 11.33 -14.74 -3.66
C LEU A 85 10.60 -14.59 -2.31
N ILE A 86 11.34 -14.64 -1.19
CA ILE A 86 10.75 -14.54 0.16
C ILE A 86 10.01 -13.21 0.33
N VAL A 87 10.64 -12.08 0.01
CA VAL A 87 9.99 -10.77 0.19
C VAL A 87 8.80 -10.62 -0.74
N SER A 88 8.88 -11.08 -1.97
CA SER A 88 7.75 -11.05 -2.90
C SER A 88 6.58 -11.89 -2.39
N LEU A 89 6.83 -13.11 -1.88
CA LEU A 89 5.78 -13.96 -1.31
C LEU A 89 5.10 -13.30 -0.11
N VAL A 90 5.83 -12.61 0.76
CA VAL A 90 5.23 -11.83 1.87
C VAL A 90 4.21 -10.83 1.35
N TYR A 91 4.57 -10.03 0.35
CA TYR A 91 3.67 -9.03 -0.25
C TYR A 91 2.50 -9.66 -1.00
N LEU A 92 2.74 -10.75 -1.73
CA LEU A 92 1.69 -11.49 -2.44
C LEU A 92 0.67 -12.11 -1.47
N LEU A 93 1.13 -12.69 -0.37
CA LEU A 93 0.26 -13.32 0.63
C LEU A 93 -0.56 -12.27 1.40
N ILE A 94 0.06 -11.19 1.86
CA ILE A 94 -0.66 -10.10 2.55
C ILE A 94 -1.68 -9.47 1.59
N GLY A 95 -1.22 -8.99 0.45
CA GLY A 95 -2.06 -8.30 -0.52
C GLY A 95 -3.15 -9.20 -1.10
N GLY A 96 -2.80 -10.46 -1.38
CA GLY A 96 -3.75 -11.46 -1.89
C GLY A 96 -4.85 -11.78 -0.88
N ARG A 97 -4.47 -12.11 0.36
CA ARG A 97 -5.44 -12.43 1.42
C ARG A 97 -6.41 -11.25 1.69
N MET A 98 -5.85 -10.06 1.91
CA MET A 98 -6.66 -8.88 2.18
C MET A 98 -7.50 -8.45 0.96
N GLY A 99 -6.90 -8.51 -0.24
CA GLY A 99 -7.58 -8.18 -1.49
C GLY A 99 -8.73 -9.12 -1.82
N LEU A 100 -8.52 -10.43 -1.65
CA LEU A 100 -9.59 -11.42 -1.84
C LEU A 100 -10.71 -11.24 -0.80
N GLY A 101 -10.37 -10.95 0.47
CA GLY A 101 -11.34 -10.63 1.51
C GLY A 101 -12.17 -9.40 1.16
N ALA A 102 -11.53 -8.33 0.70
CA ALA A 102 -12.20 -7.11 0.28
C ALA A 102 -13.12 -7.31 -0.94
N LEU A 103 -12.66 -8.08 -1.95
CA LEU A 103 -13.47 -8.43 -3.12
C LEU A 103 -14.66 -9.32 -2.74
N HIS A 104 -14.47 -10.24 -1.80
CA HIS A 104 -15.57 -11.04 -1.26
C HIS A 104 -16.60 -10.16 -0.54
N GLY A 105 -16.13 -9.23 0.30
CA GLY A 105 -16.99 -8.23 0.96
C GLY A 105 -17.75 -7.35 -0.04
N LEU A 106 -17.08 -6.91 -1.11
CA LEU A 106 -17.74 -6.16 -2.19
C LEU A 106 -18.88 -6.97 -2.82
N ARG A 107 -18.63 -8.26 -3.15
CA ARG A 107 -19.66 -9.15 -3.72
C ARG A 107 -20.85 -9.41 -2.78
N LYS A 108 -20.61 -9.36 -1.46
CA LYS A 108 -21.65 -9.49 -0.42
C LYS A 108 -22.36 -8.19 -0.07
N GLY A 109 -22.04 -7.08 -0.74
CA GLY A 109 -22.65 -5.78 -0.48
C GLY A 109 -22.15 -5.08 0.79
N TRP A 110 -21.04 -5.52 1.40
CA TRP A 110 -20.47 -4.85 2.59
C TRP A 110 -20.04 -3.42 2.32
N LEU A 111 -19.76 -3.08 1.06
CA LEU A 111 -19.39 -1.74 0.62
C LEU A 111 -20.58 -0.93 0.07
N ASP A 112 -21.81 -1.43 0.22
CA ASP A 112 -23.03 -0.68 -0.19
C ASP A 112 -23.32 0.50 0.76
N THR A 113 -22.75 0.45 1.95
CA THR A 113 -22.73 1.55 2.89
C THR A 113 -21.28 1.94 3.19
N GLU A 114 -21.09 3.22 3.60
CA GLU A 114 -19.77 3.68 4.03
C GLU A 114 -19.37 3.01 5.34
N LEU A 115 -18.13 2.52 5.43
CA LEU A 115 -17.63 1.92 6.67
C LEU A 115 -17.51 2.96 7.81
N PRO A 116 -17.72 2.55 9.08
CA PRO A 116 -17.79 3.47 10.23
C PRO A 116 -16.59 4.41 10.36
N ARG A 117 -15.37 3.91 10.09
CA ARG A 117 -14.14 4.72 10.16
C ARG A 117 -14.13 5.88 9.17
N TYR A 118 -14.70 5.71 7.97
CA TYR A 118 -14.79 6.76 6.97
C TYR A 118 -15.97 7.70 7.24
N GLN A 119 -17.06 7.21 7.84
CA GLN A 119 -18.14 8.06 8.34
C GLN A 119 -17.61 9.01 9.42
N TYR A 120 -16.85 8.48 10.39
CA TYR A 120 -16.21 9.29 11.43
C TYR A 120 -15.27 10.35 10.84
N GLN A 121 -14.46 9.99 9.85
CA GLN A 121 -13.58 10.93 9.16
C GLN A 121 -14.36 12.08 8.50
N ARG A 122 -15.53 11.80 7.90
CA ARG A 122 -16.39 12.83 7.29
C ARG A 122 -16.98 13.78 8.34
N ILE A 123 -17.45 13.24 9.46
CA ILE A 123 -17.95 14.05 10.59
C ILE A 123 -16.82 14.96 11.09
N HIS A 124 -15.62 14.43 11.23
CA HIS A 124 -14.46 15.23 11.62
C HIS A 124 -14.19 16.37 10.63
N TRP A 125 -14.22 16.12 9.32
CA TRP A 125 -14.05 17.16 8.32
C TRP A 125 -15.11 18.25 8.39
N GLN A 126 -16.36 17.88 8.61
CA GLN A 126 -17.46 18.84 8.79
C GLN A 126 -17.25 19.72 10.03
N ASN A 127 -16.83 19.10 11.14
CA ASN A 127 -16.57 19.82 12.40
C ASN A 127 -15.41 20.83 12.30
N ILE A 128 -14.43 20.59 11.43
CA ILE A 128 -13.32 21.53 11.17
C ILE A 128 -13.58 22.46 9.97
N GLY A 129 -14.82 22.50 9.45
CA GLY A 129 -15.26 23.44 8.44
C GLY A 129 -14.86 23.11 7.00
N ILE A 130 -14.52 21.85 6.69
CA ILE A 130 -14.24 21.45 5.30
C ILE A 130 -15.57 21.32 4.54
N THR A 131 -15.79 22.20 3.58
CA THR A 131 -17.04 22.27 2.78
C THR A 131 -17.01 21.30 1.59
N ASN A 132 -15.85 21.16 0.90
CA ASN A 132 -15.71 20.27 -0.25
C ASN A 132 -15.26 18.88 0.18
N THR A 133 -16.18 18.10 0.73
CA THR A 133 -15.90 16.74 1.21
C THR A 133 -15.57 15.75 0.09
N ARG A 134 -16.05 16.00 -1.17
CA ARG A 134 -15.71 15.16 -2.32
C ARG A 134 -14.25 15.30 -2.71
N LEU A 135 -13.76 16.52 -2.86
CA LEU A 135 -12.34 16.76 -3.18
C LEU A 135 -11.45 16.24 -2.05
N ARG A 136 -11.85 16.50 -0.79
CA ARG A 136 -11.09 16.00 0.37
C ARG A 136 -11.00 14.47 0.38
N ALA A 137 -12.09 13.77 0.06
CA ALA A 137 -12.08 12.31 -0.07
C ALA A 137 -11.12 11.84 -1.18
N GLN A 138 -11.07 12.51 -2.34
CA GLN A 138 -10.13 12.16 -3.41
C GLN A 138 -8.67 12.31 -2.96
N ILE A 139 -8.33 13.41 -2.27
CA ILE A 139 -6.99 13.64 -1.74
C ILE A 139 -6.63 12.54 -0.73
N GLU A 140 -7.55 12.21 0.17
CA GLU A 140 -7.35 11.19 1.20
C GLU A 140 -7.10 9.80 0.60
N VAL A 141 -7.94 9.36 -0.34
CA VAL A 141 -7.79 8.05 -0.94
C VAL A 141 -6.56 7.98 -1.86
N LEU A 142 -6.26 9.03 -2.61
CA LEU A 142 -5.08 9.07 -3.47
C LEU A 142 -3.78 9.07 -2.67
N SER A 143 -3.75 9.73 -1.52
CA SER A 143 -2.59 9.75 -0.63
C SER A 143 -2.18 8.34 -0.20
N GLN A 144 -3.12 7.42 -0.05
CA GLN A 144 -2.85 6.03 0.28
C GLN A 144 -2.21 5.27 -0.90
N GLY A 145 -2.58 5.59 -2.14
CA GLY A 145 -1.90 5.09 -3.33
C GLY A 145 -0.46 5.59 -3.42
N VAL A 146 -0.23 6.86 -3.10
CA VAL A 146 1.12 7.45 -3.02
C VAL A 146 1.93 6.78 -1.91
N PHE A 147 1.31 6.42 -0.78
CA PHE A 147 1.98 5.69 0.30
C PHE A 147 2.41 4.29 -0.14
N ASN A 148 1.56 3.55 -0.86
CA ASN A 148 1.93 2.27 -1.47
C ASN A 148 3.07 2.44 -2.48
N ALA A 149 2.99 3.49 -3.32
CA ALA A 149 3.99 3.74 -4.35
C ALA A 149 5.38 4.07 -3.78
N SER A 150 5.44 4.67 -2.60
CA SER A 150 6.67 5.14 -1.97
C SER A 150 7.07 4.26 -0.77
N PHE A 151 6.53 4.54 0.39
CA PHE A 151 6.98 3.98 1.65
C PHE A 151 6.77 2.47 1.78
N ILE A 152 5.60 1.97 1.37
CA ILE A 152 5.27 0.53 1.49
C ILE A 152 6.11 -0.31 0.51
N ALA A 153 6.45 0.22 -0.67
CA ALA A 153 7.23 -0.51 -1.66
C ALA A 153 8.73 -0.64 -1.29
N LEU A 154 9.27 0.32 -0.51
CA LEU A 154 10.70 0.39 -0.22
C LEU A 154 11.31 -0.88 0.38
N PRO A 155 10.75 -1.48 1.44
CA PRO A 155 11.32 -2.70 2.02
C PRO A 155 11.43 -3.82 0.99
N ALA A 156 10.42 -3.98 0.12
CA ALA A 156 10.45 -5.00 -0.93
C ALA A 156 11.60 -4.76 -1.92
N PHE A 157 11.72 -3.52 -2.43
CA PHE A 157 12.72 -3.19 -3.44
C PHE A 157 14.14 -3.24 -2.89
N ILE A 158 14.39 -2.66 -1.71
CA ILE A 158 15.73 -2.64 -1.09
C ILE A 158 16.18 -4.08 -0.74
N MET A 159 15.28 -4.89 -0.18
CA MET A 159 15.62 -6.28 0.14
C MET A 159 15.87 -7.10 -1.12
N ALA A 160 15.05 -6.97 -2.15
CA ALA A 160 15.22 -7.72 -3.41
C ALA A 160 16.49 -7.34 -4.17
N MET A 161 16.97 -6.11 -4.05
CA MET A 161 18.21 -5.64 -4.69
C MET A 161 19.49 -6.05 -3.94
N ASN A 162 19.38 -6.59 -2.73
CA ASN A 162 20.57 -6.98 -1.96
C ASN A 162 21.21 -8.24 -2.55
N PRO A 163 22.45 -8.17 -3.11
CA PRO A 163 23.10 -9.29 -3.78
C PRO A 163 23.76 -10.31 -2.81
N SER A 164 23.80 -10.02 -1.51
CA SER A 164 24.42 -10.93 -0.53
C SER A 164 23.77 -12.31 -0.58
N PRO A 165 24.52 -13.40 -0.79
CA PRO A 165 23.97 -14.75 -0.90
C PRO A 165 23.56 -15.35 0.45
N SER A 166 23.85 -14.66 1.55
CA SER A 166 23.50 -15.11 2.91
C SER A 166 22.24 -14.39 3.41
N ILE A 167 21.32 -15.13 3.98
CA ILE A 167 20.17 -14.58 4.72
C ILE A 167 20.62 -14.35 6.16
N SER A 168 20.45 -13.12 6.65
CA SER A 168 20.85 -12.74 8.00
C SER A 168 19.89 -13.30 9.07
N TYR A 169 20.38 -13.42 10.30
CA TYR A 169 19.52 -13.81 11.43
C TYR A 169 18.35 -12.84 11.65
N PHE A 170 18.53 -11.56 11.37
CA PHE A 170 17.45 -10.56 11.47
C PHE A 170 16.37 -10.75 10.40
N GLU A 171 16.74 -11.17 9.21
CA GLU A 171 15.76 -11.49 8.14
C GLU A 171 14.96 -12.74 8.52
N ILE A 172 15.61 -13.76 9.07
CA ILE A 172 14.94 -14.99 9.56
C ILE A 172 13.99 -14.64 10.72
N LEU A 173 14.47 -13.88 11.70
CA LEU A 173 13.64 -13.44 12.84
C LEU A 173 12.43 -12.63 12.36
N GLY A 174 12.65 -11.67 11.45
CA GLY A 174 11.58 -10.88 10.86
C GLY A 174 10.54 -11.73 10.14
N LEU A 175 10.99 -12.73 9.36
CA LEU A 175 10.09 -13.66 8.69
C LEU A 175 9.29 -14.52 9.67
N CYS A 176 9.92 -15.03 10.74
CA CYS A 176 9.24 -15.80 11.77
C CYS A 176 8.17 -14.96 12.50
N LEU A 177 8.50 -13.72 12.88
CA LEU A 177 7.55 -12.81 13.52
C LEU A 177 6.38 -12.46 12.56
N TRP A 178 6.68 -12.21 11.29
CA TRP A 178 5.65 -11.97 10.30
C TRP A 178 4.74 -13.18 10.10
N LEU A 179 5.28 -14.42 9.99
CA LEU A 179 4.50 -15.64 9.87
C LEU A 179 3.60 -15.85 11.09
N ALA A 180 4.13 -15.63 12.29
CA ALA A 180 3.34 -15.74 13.52
C ALA A 180 2.16 -14.74 13.51
N ALA A 181 2.40 -13.48 13.16
CA ALA A 181 1.36 -12.46 13.06
C ALA A 181 0.33 -12.81 11.96
N PHE A 182 0.80 -13.25 10.79
CA PHE A 182 -0.06 -13.64 9.68
C PHE A 182 -0.98 -14.83 10.02
N CYS A 183 -0.45 -15.82 10.74
CA CYS A 183 -1.24 -16.97 11.22
C CYS A 183 -2.28 -16.53 12.26
N LEU A 184 -1.91 -15.68 13.24
CA LEU A 184 -2.83 -15.17 14.25
C LEU A 184 -3.98 -14.35 13.65
N GLU A 185 -3.72 -13.58 12.61
CA GLU A 185 -4.78 -12.85 11.90
C GLU A 185 -5.71 -13.75 11.08
N THR A 186 -5.31 -15.00 10.81
CA THR A 186 -6.05 -15.89 9.92
C THR A 186 -6.96 -16.84 10.70
N LEU A 187 -6.71 -16.98 12.01
CA LEU A 187 -7.54 -17.76 12.95
C LEU A 187 -8.77 -16.98 13.40
#